data_ff5d4389a5452bf5ef33f14d69e729b7
#
_entry.id   ff5d4389a5452bf5ef33f14d69e729b7
#
_cell.length_a   1.000
_cell.length_b   1.000
_cell.length_c   1.000
_cell.angle_alpha   90.00
_cell.angle_beta   90.00
_cell.angle_gamma   90.00
#
_symmetry.space_group_name_H-M   'P 1'
#
loop_
_entity.id
_entity.type
_entity.pdbx_description
1 polymer ?
#
loop_
_entity_poly.entity_id
_entity_poly.type
_entity_poly.pdbx_seq_one_letter_code
_entity_poly.pdbx_strand_id
1 'polypeptide(L)'
;MRLRQMTLMKTRLAFAAVAALALAAPALAQTARPATVIAASSALVTLEGAERAQALAAINAELNSIQRLQGRFVQTGPDGSRAAGDFYLQRPGRLRFEYDAPATMLIVSDGSVVAMRDTALRTTERTPLRSTPLSLILGERIDLERNARIIRVSREGGWTLVTARDRSGQTDGTITLQFNGGELRSWDVVDATGARTRITLSNVTRPASLDRGLFRLPDVVSTGRRR
;
A
#
# COMPACT_ATOMS: atom_id res chain seq x y z
N MET A 1 -40.18 20.84 24.46
CA MET A 1 -39.97 20.25 23.13
C MET A 1 -38.51 20.50 22.76
N ARG A 2 -37.59 19.58 23.08
CA ARG A 2 -36.14 19.74 22.87
C ARG A 2 -35.73 18.80 21.75
N LEU A 3 -35.39 19.36 20.58
CA LEU A 3 -34.79 18.62 19.46
C LEU A 3 -33.37 18.16 19.88
N ARG A 4 -33.17 16.85 19.92
CA ARG A 4 -31.86 16.25 20.01
C ARG A 4 -31.20 16.35 18.61
N GLN A 5 -30.14 17.12 18.52
CA GLN A 5 -29.22 17.10 17.40
C GLN A 5 -28.47 15.76 17.42
N MET A 6 -28.79 14.85 16.50
CA MET A 6 -27.96 13.68 16.20
C MET A 6 -26.77 14.16 15.39
N THR A 7 -25.66 14.30 16.07
CA THR A 7 -24.35 14.49 15.42
C THR A 7 -23.96 13.20 14.71
N LEU A 8 -24.05 13.18 13.39
CA LEU A 8 -23.48 12.13 12.55
C LEU A 8 -21.96 12.17 12.73
N MET A 9 -21.45 11.28 13.56
CA MET A 9 -20.02 10.97 13.64
C MET A 9 -19.63 10.26 12.34
N LYS A 10 -19.01 11.01 11.40
CA LYS A 10 -18.36 10.44 10.22
C LYS A 10 -17.21 9.60 10.71
N THR A 11 -17.38 8.28 10.71
CA THR A 11 -16.34 7.31 11.01
C THR A 11 -15.30 7.40 9.89
N ARG A 12 -14.18 8.09 10.17
CA ARG A 12 -13.02 8.16 9.28
C ARG A 12 -12.27 6.84 9.45
N LEU A 13 -12.23 6.01 8.41
CA LEU A 13 -11.42 4.80 8.37
C LEU A 13 -9.94 5.19 8.35
N ALA A 14 -9.30 5.07 9.50
CA ALA A 14 -7.85 5.04 9.59
C ALA A 14 -7.37 3.65 9.15
N PHE A 15 -6.53 3.59 8.11
CA PHE A 15 -5.76 2.40 7.77
C PHE A 15 -4.65 2.20 8.81
N ALA A 16 -5.00 1.87 10.03
CA ALA A 16 -4.03 1.62 11.08
C ALA A 16 -4.50 0.48 11.98
N ALA A 17 -3.54 -0.29 12.38
CA ALA A 17 -3.50 -1.19 13.50
C ALA A 17 -3.79 -2.67 13.26
N VAL A 18 -2.72 -3.41 13.02
CA VAL A 18 -2.57 -4.76 13.54
C VAL A 18 -1.73 -4.64 14.82
N ALA A 19 -2.36 -4.79 15.98
CA ALA A 19 -1.67 -4.91 17.25
C ALA A 19 -1.04 -6.31 17.35
N ALA A 20 0.29 -6.39 17.38
CA ALA A 20 1.02 -7.64 17.57
C ALA A 20 1.29 -7.87 19.06
N LEU A 21 0.92 -9.04 19.52
CA LEU A 21 1.22 -9.56 20.85
C LEU A 21 2.72 -9.95 20.89
N ALA A 22 3.51 -9.30 21.73
CA ALA A 22 4.93 -9.58 21.88
C ALA A 22 5.13 -10.81 22.80
N LEU A 23 5.74 -11.87 22.27
CA LEU A 23 6.36 -12.95 23.04
C LEU A 23 7.87 -12.68 23.12
N ALA A 24 8.35 -12.42 24.32
CA ALA A 24 9.75 -12.22 24.61
C ALA A 24 10.51 -13.56 24.61
N ALA A 25 11.58 -13.67 23.80
CA ALA A 25 12.56 -14.71 23.88
C ALA A 25 13.92 -14.11 24.28
N PRO A 26 14.76 -14.79 25.11
CA PRO A 26 16.00 -14.23 25.58
C PRO A 26 17.10 -14.22 24.52
N ALA A 27 17.76 -13.10 24.37
CA ALA A 27 18.87 -12.89 23.45
C ALA A 27 20.16 -13.47 24.01
N LEU A 28 20.80 -14.39 23.28
CA LEU A 28 22.21 -14.73 23.43
C LEU A 28 23.06 -13.67 22.70
N ALA A 29 23.84 -12.95 23.48
CA ALA A 29 24.73 -11.91 22.97
C ALA A 29 25.90 -12.55 22.19
N GLN A 30 25.90 -12.43 20.87
CA GLN A 30 27.07 -12.63 20.04
C GLN A 30 27.73 -11.28 19.75
N THR A 31 28.93 -11.07 20.28
CA THR A 31 29.77 -9.93 19.97
C THR A 31 30.34 -10.05 18.56
N ALA A 32 29.65 -9.48 17.58
CA ALA A 32 30.17 -9.30 16.23
C ALA A 32 30.95 -7.98 16.15
N ARG A 33 32.21 -8.05 15.73
CA ARG A 33 33.05 -6.90 15.38
C ARG A 33 32.33 -6.04 14.35
N PRO A 34 32.29 -4.70 14.50
CA PRO A 34 31.72 -3.86 13.46
C PRO A 34 32.65 -3.84 12.24
N ALA A 35 32.23 -4.48 11.17
CA ALA A 35 32.77 -4.16 9.85
C ALA A 35 32.25 -2.76 9.52
N THR A 36 33.13 -1.77 9.47
CA THR A 36 32.82 -0.41 9.01
C THR A 36 32.48 -0.48 7.52
N VAL A 37 31.24 -0.79 7.20
CA VAL A 37 30.69 -0.55 5.87
C VAL A 37 30.49 0.96 5.79
N ILE A 38 31.42 1.64 5.10
CA ILE A 38 31.18 3.02 4.65
C ILE A 38 30.06 2.93 3.63
N ALA A 39 28.81 2.95 4.12
CA ALA A 39 27.67 3.18 3.28
C ALA A 39 27.82 4.61 2.73
N ALA A 40 28.19 4.72 1.45
CA ALA A 40 28.10 5.97 0.73
C ALA A 40 26.64 6.44 0.87
N SER A 41 26.39 7.39 1.74
CA SER A 41 25.09 8.01 1.94
C SER A 41 24.77 8.77 0.65
N SER A 42 24.06 8.12 -0.26
CA SER A 42 23.57 8.79 -1.46
C SER A 42 22.59 9.85 -1.03
N ALA A 43 22.95 11.11 -1.21
CA ALA A 43 22.09 12.23 -0.85
C ALA A 43 20.77 12.15 -1.65
N LEU A 44 19.66 12.40 -0.95
CA LEU A 44 18.35 12.55 -1.58
C LEU A 44 18.33 13.84 -2.41
N VAL A 45 18.22 13.71 -3.73
CA VAL A 45 18.16 14.84 -4.67
C VAL A 45 16.71 15.02 -5.15
N THR A 46 16.16 16.21 -4.97
CA THR A 46 14.85 16.57 -5.56
C THR A 46 15.06 16.88 -7.05
N LEU A 47 14.22 16.27 -7.90
CA LEU A 47 14.25 16.49 -9.34
C LEU A 47 13.33 17.65 -9.73
N GLU A 48 13.84 18.53 -10.59
CA GLU A 48 13.10 19.69 -11.09
C GLU A 48 13.14 19.76 -12.62
N GLY A 49 12.31 20.60 -13.22
CA GLY A 49 12.31 20.88 -14.65
C GLY A 49 12.25 19.62 -15.52
N ALA A 50 13.18 19.53 -16.48
CA ALA A 50 13.23 18.44 -17.45
C ALA A 50 13.51 17.06 -16.83
N GLU A 51 14.36 16.99 -15.80
CA GLU A 51 14.66 15.73 -15.12
C GLU A 51 13.44 15.16 -14.39
N ARG A 52 12.68 16.03 -13.74
CA ARG A 52 11.40 15.66 -13.11
C ARG A 52 10.40 15.13 -14.15
N ALA A 53 10.24 15.85 -15.26
CA ALA A 53 9.32 15.44 -16.33
C ALA A 53 9.73 14.08 -16.93
N GLN A 54 11.01 13.87 -17.19
CA GLN A 54 11.54 12.60 -17.70
C GLN A 54 11.31 11.46 -16.72
N ALA A 55 11.56 11.68 -15.42
CA ALA A 55 11.32 10.67 -14.39
C ALA A 55 9.85 10.29 -14.31
N LEU A 56 8.92 11.25 -14.33
CA LEU A 56 7.48 10.99 -14.31
C LEU A 56 7.01 10.25 -15.57
N ALA A 57 7.54 10.61 -16.75
CA ALA A 57 7.23 9.90 -17.98
C ALA A 57 7.67 8.43 -17.93
N ALA A 58 8.88 8.15 -17.43
CA ALA A 58 9.40 6.80 -17.27
C ALA A 58 8.56 5.98 -16.26
N ILE A 59 8.18 6.58 -15.15
CA ILE A 59 7.34 5.95 -14.13
C ILE A 59 5.93 5.67 -14.65
N ASN A 60 5.32 6.61 -15.37
CA ASN A 60 4.02 6.39 -16.01
C ASN A 60 4.10 5.25 -17.03
N ALA A 61 5.16 5.18 -17.82
CA ALA A 61 5.39 4.09 -18.78
C ALA A 61 5.52 2.74 -18.07
N GLU A 62 6.32 2.65 -17.00
CA GLU A 62 6.46 1.42 -16.22
C GLU A 62 5.13 1.00 -15.61
N LEU A 63 4.43 1.88 -14.89
CA LEU A 63 3.14 1.57 -14.28
C LEU A 63 2.12 1.12 -15.34
N ASN A 64 2.11 1.71 -16.52
CA ASN A 64 1.21 1.32 -17.61
C ASN A 64 1.62 0.01 -18.29
N SER A 65 2.88 -0.38 -18.23
CA SER A 65 3.36 -1.68 -18.74
C SER A 65 2.90 -2.86 -17.88
N ILE A 66 2.61 -2.59 -16.61
CA ILE A 66 2.15 -3.60 -15.65
C ILE A 66 0.71 -3.99 -15.96
N GLN A 67 0.49 -5.18 -16.50
CA GLN A 67 -0.83 -5.76 -16.66
C GLN A 67 -1.15 -6.73 -15.52
N ARG A 68 -0.16 -7.54 -15.13
CA ARG A 68 -0.25 -8.51 -14.03
C ARG A 68 1.07 -8.57 -13.28
N LEU A 69 0.99 -8.66 -11.97
CA LEU A 69 2.10 -8.98 -11.09
C LEU A 69 1.67 -10.02 -10.08
N GLN A 70 2.62 -10.84 -9.67
CA GLN A 70 2.52 -11.65 -8.47
C GLN A 70 3.88 -11.74 -7.79
N GLY A 71 3.87 -12.03 -6.50
CA GLY A 71 5.10 -12.16 -5.71
C GLY A 71 4.80 -12.14 -4.22
N ARG A 72 5.83 -11.80 -3.46
CA ARG A 72 5.75 -11.68 -2.01
C ARG A 72 5.77 -10.21 -1.61
N PHE A 73 5.09 -9.89 -0.51
CA PHE A 73 5.17 -8.58 0.11
C PHE A 73 5.55 -8.67 1.58
N VAL A 74 6.13 -7.60 2.08
CA VAL A 74 6.30 -7.33 3.51
C VAL A 74 5.66 -5.98 3.79
N GLN A 75 4.72 -5.96 4.72
CA GLN A 75 4.16 -4.75 5.29
C GLN A 75 4.90 -4.40 6.58
N THR A 76 5.27 -3.13 6.72
CA THR A 76 5.78 -2.57 7.98
C THR A 76 4.80 -1.50 8.45
N GLY A 77 4.23 -1.70 9.62
CA GLY A 77 3.29 -0.77 10.26
C GLY A 77 3.96 0.44 10.89
N PRO A 78 3.16 1.41 11.38
CA PRO A 78 3.66 2.64 12.01
C PRO A 78 4.46 2.38 13.28
N ASP A 79 4.15 1.31 14.00
CA ASP A 79 4.81 0.84 15.21
C ASP A 79 6.04 -0.05 14.95
N GLY A 80 6.41 -0.24 13.67
CA GLY A 80 7.47 -1.14 13.24
C GLY A 80 7.07 -2.61 13.18
N SER A 81 5.81 -2.96 13.47
CA SER A 81 5.28 -4.31 13.29
C SER A 81 5.43 -4.77 11.84
N ARG A 82 5.67 -6.07 11.64
CA ARG A 82 5.87 -6.64 10.30
C ARG A 82 4.90 -7.79 10.06
N ALA A 83 4.30 -7.77 8.88
CA ALA A 83 3.52 -8.88 8.34
C ALA A 83 3.95 -9.13 6.90
N ALA A 84 3.87 -10.38 6.46
CA ALA A 84 4.24 -10.77 5.10
C ALA A 84 3.12 -11.58 4.46
N GLY A 85 3.23 -11.83 3.16
CA GLY A 85 2.25 -12.62 2.45
C GLY A 85 2.49 -12.63 0.95
N ASP A 86 1.54 -13.20 0.24
CA ASP A 86 1.50 -13.22 -1.22
C ASP A 86 0.65 -12.08 -1.76
N PHE A 87 1.08 -11.50 -2.88
CA PHE A 87 0.26 -10.53 -3.59
C PHE A 87 0.05 -10.93 -5.04
N TYR A 88 -1.12 -10.54 -5.53
CA TYR A 88 -1.54 -10.69 -6.92
C TYR A 88 -2.17 -9.38 -7.37
N LEU A 89 -1.76 -8.89 -8.52
CA LEU A 89 -2.27 -7.66 -9.13
C LEU A 89 -2.66 -7.95 -10.58
N GLN A 90 -3.83 -7.53 -10.98
CA GLN A 90 -4.29 -7.55 -12.37
C GLN A 90 -5.04 -6.26 -12.68
N ARG A 91 -4.48 -5.46 -13.57
CA ARG A 91 -5.13 -4.23 -14.00
C ARG A 91 -6.26 -4.51 -15.01
N PRO A 92 -7.29 -3.64 -14.99
CA PRO A 92 -7.53 -2.55 -14.06
C PRO A 92 -8.09 -3.01 -12.71
N GLY A 93 -7.67 -2.35 -11.64
CA GLY A 93 -8.34 -2.31 -10.34
C GLY A 93 -8.25 -3.55 -9.46
N ARG A 94 -7.79 -4.69 -9.96
CA ARG A 94 -7.80 -5.95 -9.22
C ARG A 94 -6.51 -6.15 -8.45
N LEU A 95 -6.66 -6.51 -7.18
CA LEU A 95 -5.56 -6.72 -6.23
C LEU A 95 -5.97 -7.76 -5.19
N ARG A 96 -5.02 -8.58 -4.76
CA ARG A 96 -5.14 -9.45 -3.59
C ARG A 96 -3.85 -9.37 -2.79
N PHE A 97 -3.97 -9.14 -1.49
CA PHE A 97 -2.94 -9.37 -0.49
C PHE A 97 -3.42 -10.44 0.47
N GLU A 98 -2.72 -11.54 0.53
CA GLU A 98 -3.00 -12.67 1.42
C GLU A 98 -1.87 -12.80 2.43
N TYR A 99 -2.17 -12.53 3.69
CA TYR A 99 -1.16 -12.48 4.74
C TYR A 99 -0.87 -13.90 5.25
N ASP A 100 0.40 -14.14 5.55
CA ASP A 100 0.85 -15.39 6.18
C ASP A 100 0.38 -15.48 7.62
N ALA A 101 0.20 -16.70 8.12
CA ALA A 101 -0.03 -16.93 9.54
C ALA A 101 1.14 -16.35 10.38
N PRO A 102 0.89 -15.78 11.56
CA PRO A 102 -0.37 -15.79 12.30
C PRO A 102 -1.35 -14.67 11.92
N ALA A 103 -1.02 -13.79 10.95
CA ALA A 103 -1.92 -12.74 10.53
C ALA A 103 -3.17 -13.33 9.86
N THR A 104 -4.33 -12.77 10.20
CA THR A 104 -5.63 -13.26 9.76
C THR A 104 -6.28 -12.36 8.71
N MET A 105 -5.47 -11.49 8.11
CA MET A 105 -5.90 -10.45 7.19
C MET A 105 -5.92 -10.94 5.75
N LEU A 106 -6.91 -10.50 5.00
CA LEU A 106 -7.04 -10.64 3.55
C LEU A 106 -7.55 -9.32 2.97
N ILE A 107 -6.82 -8.77 2.00
CA ILE A 107 -7.27 -7.59 1.25
C ILE A 107 -7.50 -8.00 -0.20
N VAL A 108 -8.70 -7.71 -0.71
CA VAL A 108 -9.07 -8.02 -2.10
C VAL A 108 -9.73 -6.82 -2.74
N SER A 109 -9.33 -6.50 -3.97
CA SER A 109 -10.05 -5.57 -4.84
C SER A 109 -10.55 -6.28 -6.09
N ASP A 110 -11.83 -6.09 -6.43
CA ASP A 110 -12.46 -6.63 -7.65
C ASP A 110 -12.37 -5.68 -8.86
N GLY A 111 -11.82 -4.49 -8.65
CA GLY A 111 -11.74 -3.40 -9.62
C GLY A 111 -12.61 -2.18 -9.26
N SER A 112 -13.58 -2.34 -8.40
CA SER A 112 -14.52 -1.30 -7.97
C SER A 112 -14.46 -1.05 -6.46
N VAL A 113 -14.36 -2.12 -5.69
CA VAL A 113 -14.39 -2.14 -4.24
C VAL A 113 -13.14 -2.85 -3.71
N VAL A 114 -12.57 -2.31 -2.65
CA VAL A 114 -11.57 -2.97 -1.82
C VAL A 114 -12.27 -3.52 -0.59
N ALA A 115 -12.17 -4.83 -0.38
CA ALA A 115 -12.60 -5.50 0.84
C ALA A 115 -11.39 -5.86 1.69
N MET A 116 -11.46 -5.53 2.97
CA MET A 116 -10.50 -5.93 3.99
C MET A 116 -11.22 -6.88 4.96
N ARG A 117 -10.78 -8.12 5.02
CA ARG A 117 -11.33 -9.15 5.88
C ARG A 117 -10.32 -9.53 6.95
N ASP A 118 -10.76 -9.50 8.19
CA ASP A 118 -10.06 -10.12 9.31
C ASP A 118 -10.85 -11.36 9.77
N THR A 119 -10.24 -12.54 9.63
CA THR A 119 -10.89 -13.80 9.96
C THR A 119 -10.95 -14.06 11.46
N ALA A 120 -10.01 -13.53 12.26
CA ALA A 120 -10.02 -13.64 13.73
C ALA A 120 -11.13 -12.76 14.31
N LEU A 121 -11.23 -11.53 13.84
CA LEU A 121 -12.28 -10.59 14.28
C LEU A 121 -13.63 -10.86 13.61
N ARG A 122 -13.68 -11.73 12.59
CA ARG A 122 -14.86 -12.00 11.76
C ARG A 122 -15.47 -10.73 11.16
N THR A 123 -14.63 -9.78 10.79
CA THR A 123 -15.06 -8.53 10.15
C THR A 123 -14.73 -8.52 8.67
N THR A 124 -15.54 -7.81 7.89
CA THR A 124 -15.25 -7.50 6.49
C THR A 124 -15.67 -6.06 6.23
N GLU A 125 -14.70 -5.21 5.99
CA GLU A 125 -14.90 -3.81 5.62
C GLU A 125 -14.79 -3.66 4.11
N ARG A 126 -15.61 -2.78 3.53
CA ARG A 126 -15.61 -2.49 2.09
C ARG A 126 -15.53 -1.00 1.84
N THR A 127 -14.62 -0.61 0.96
CA THR A 127 -14.39 0.78 0.58
C THR A 127 -14.31 0.88 -0.94
N PRO A 128 -14.91 1.88 -1.59
CA PRO A 128 -14.72 2.11 -3.01
C PRO A 128 -13.23 2.26 -3.34
N LEU A 129 -12.72 1.56 -4.36
CA LEU A 129 -11.31 1.62 -4.76
C LEU A 129 -10.84 3.05 -5.03
N ARG A 130 -11.71 3.86 -5.66
CA ARG A 130 -11.42 5.28 -5.96
C ARG A 130 -11.16 6.14 -4.71
N SER A 131 -11.65 5.72 -3.55
CA SER A 131 -11.44 6.41 -2.27
C SER A 131 -10.21 5.89 -1.51
N THR A 132 -9.35 5.13 -2.18
CA THR A 132 -8.11 4.60 -1.62
C THR A 132 -6.90 5.06 -2.45
N PRO A 133 -5.71 5.22 -1.86
CA PRO A 133 -4.50 5.54 -2.61
C PRO A 133 -4.13 4.49 -3.67
N LEU A 134 -4.66 3.27 -3.57
CA LEU A 134 -4.44 2.19 -4.55
C LEU A 134 -4.98 2.54 -5.94
N SER A 135 -5.99 3.42 -6.03
CA SER A 135 -6.53 3.90 -7.31
C SER A 135 -5.47 4.53 -8.21
N LEU A 136 -4.42 5.13 -7.62
CA LEU A 136 -3.32 5.77 -8.36
C LEU A 136 -2.43 4.77 -9.10
N ILE A 137 -2.35 3.52 -8.64
CA ILE A 137 -1.50 2.47 -9.23
C ILE A 137 -2.29 1.37 -9.92
N LEU A 138 -3.60 1.27 -9.67
CA LEU A 138 -4.47 0.22 -10.21
C LEU A 138 -5.37 0.70 -11.34
N GLY A 139 -5.39 1.98 -11.67
CA GLY A 139 -6.23 2.55 -12.74
C GLY A 139 -6.00 1.89 -14.09
N GLU A 140 -6.99 1.94 -14.99
CA GLU A 140 -6.87 1.44 -16.36
C GLU A 140 -5.75 2.14 -17.14
N ARG A 141 -5.67 3.46 -16.99
CA ARG A 141 -4.59 4.29 -17.52
C ARG A 141 -4.02 5.15 -16.40
N ILE A 142 -2.72 5.05 -16.19
CA ILE A 142 -2.02 5.79 -15.15
C ILE A 142 -1.35 7.00 -15.79
N ASP A 143 -1.71 8.16 -15.28
CA ASP A 143 -1.07 9.44 -15.50
C ASP A 143 -0.99 10.12 -14.14
N LEU A 144 0.17 10.01 -13.49
CA LEU A 144 0.34 10.50 -12.13
C LEU A 144 0.11 12.01 -12.02
N GLU A 145 0.51 12.78 -13.04
CA GLU A 145 0.33 14.24 -13.03
C GLU A 145 -1.13 14.65 -13.19
N ARG A 146 -1.90 13.89 -13.95
CA ARG A 146 -3.34 14.12 -14.14
C ARG A 146 -4.16 13.61 -12.97
N ASN A 147 -3.81 12.43 -12.45
CA ASN A 147 -4.63 11.71 -11.47
C ASN A 147 -4.30 12.10 -10.03
N ALA A 148 -3.11 12.65 -9.78
CA ALA A 148 -2.65 13.02 -8.45
C ALA A 148 -2.05 14.42 -8.41
N ARG A 149 -1.90 14.97 -7.22
CA ARG A 149 -1.04 16.12 -6.96
C ARG A 149 0.34 15.61 -6.57
N ILE A 150 1.31 15.72 -7.48
CA ILE A 150 2.70 15.38 -7.20
C ILE A 150 3.31 16.41 -6.25
N ILE A 151 3.74 15.94 -5.08
CA ILE A 151 4.37 16.76 -4.04
C ILE A 151 5.88 16.86 -4.30
N ARG A 152 6.51 15.71 -4.60
CA ARG A 152 7.94 15.62 -4.83
C ARG A 152 8.29 14.46 -5.73
N VAL A 153 9.29 14.67 -6.57
CA VAL A 153 10.01 13.60 -7.29
C VAL A 153 11.46 13.70 -6.86
N SER A 154 12.05 12.62 -6.41
CA SER A 154 13.43 12.62 -5.93
C SER A 154 14.17 11.35 -6.33
N ARG A 155 15.51 11.43 -6.29
CA ARG A 155 16.40 10.31 -6.56
C ARG A 155 17.37 10.11 -5.41
N GLU A 156 17.61 8.86 -5.05
CA GLU A 156 18.54 8.47 -4.00
C GLU A 156 19.13 7.11 -4.33
N GLY A 157 20.44 7.03 -4.56
CA GLY A 157 21.16 5.78 -4.72
C GLY A 157 20.56 4.78 -5.71
N GLY A 158 20.15 5.21 -6.88
CA GLY A 158 19.49 4.36 -7.90
C GLY A 158 17.98 4.20 -7.70
N TRP A 159 17.44 4.72 -6.62
CA TRP A 159 16.00 4.79 -6.38
C TRP A 159 15.42 6.08 -6.95
N THR A 160 14.22 5.97 -7.55
CA THR A 160 13.39 7.13 -7.89
C THR A 160 12.13 7.07 -7.05
N LEU A 161 11.85 8.15 -6.34
CA LEU A 161 10.73 8.27 -5.43
C LEU A 161 9.75 9.33 -5.93
N VAL A 162 8.46 9.00 -5.95
CA VAL A 162 7.39 9.96 -6.28
C VAL A 162 6.43 10.02 -5.11
N THR A 163 6.37 11.18 -4.46
CA THR A 163 5.41 11.47 -3.42
C THR A 163 4.23 12.22 -4.00
N ALA A 164 3.05 11.69 -3.79
CA ALA A 164 1.82 12.23 -4.33
C ALA A 164 0.68 12.16 -3.30
N ARG A 165 -0.35 12.95 -3.51
CA ARG A 165 -1.62 12.85 -2.79
C ARG A 165 -2.78 12.88 -3.76
N ASP A 166 -3.92 12.41 -3.31
CA ASP A 166 -5.16 12.49 -4.08
C ASP A 166 -5.47 13.93 -4.48
N ARG A 167 -5.80 14.15 -5.75
CA ARG A 167 -6.19 15.46 -6.27
C ARG A 167 -7.62 15.85 -5.89
N SER A 168 -8.50 14.84 -5.76
CA SER A 168 -9.92 15.08 -5.46
C SER A 168 -10.17 15.45 -4.00
N GLY A 169 -9.19 15.22 -3.11
CA GLY A 169 -9.34 15.39 -1.66
C GLY A 169 -10.26 14.35 -1.00
N GLN A 170 -10.60 13.29 -1.71
CA GLN A 170 -11.39 12.18 -1.13
C GLN A 170 -10.57 11.30 -0.20
N THR A 171 -9.25 11.31 -0.36
CA THR A 171 -8.31 10.55 0.47
C THR A 171 -7.37 11.51 1.18
N ASP A 172 -7.39 11.48 2.51
CA ASP A 172 -6.40 12.19 3.32
C ASP A 172 -5.07 11.41 3.33
N GLY A 173 -3.94 12.13 3.34
CA GLY A 173 -2.62 11.54 3.42
C GLY A 173 -1.84 11.60 2.10
N THR A 174 -0.74 10.87 2.07
CA THR A 174 0.19 10.81 0.92
C THR A 174 0.60 9.38 0.62
N ILE A 175 0.92 9.13 -0.66
CA ILE A 175 1.59 7.91 -1.09
C ILE A 175 2.95 8.28 -1.67
N THR A 176 3.99 7.50 -1.33
CA THR A 176 5.30 7.59 -1.96
C THR A 176 5.61 6.29 -2.66
N LEU A 177 5.59 6.30 -3.99
CA LEU A 177 5.99 5.18 -4.82
C LEU A 177 7.51 5.16 -4.95
N GLN A 178 8.13 4.00 -4.85
CA GLN A 178 9.57 3.83 -4.85
C GLN A 178 9.98 2.81 -5.93
N PHE A 179 10.78 3.27 -6.87
CA PHE A 179 11.26 2.50 -8.01
C PHE A 179 12.76 2.28 -7.91
N ASN A 180 13.22 1.08 -8.24
CA ASN A 180 14.64 0.76 -8.37
C ASN A 180 14.86 0.02 -9.69
N GLY A 181 15.84 0.46 -10.48
CA GLY A 181 16.04 -0.08 -11.82
C GLY A 181 14.84 0.11 -12.75
N GLY A 182 14.01 1.13 -12.50
CA GLY A 182 12.78 1.40 -13.24
C GLY A 182 11.56 0.60 -12.77
N GLU A 183 11.71 -0.42 -11.92
CA GLU A 183 10.62 -1.27 -11.44
C GLU A 183 10.05 -0.79 -10.11
N LEU A 184 8.73 -0.87 -9.93
CA LEU A 184 8.07 -0.61 -8.65
C LEU A 184 8.49 -1.67 -7.61
N ARG A 185 9.16 -1.24 -6.54
CA ARG A 185 9.68 -2.12 -5.48
C ARG A 185 8.97 -1.94 -4.16
N SER A 186 8.51 -0.72 -3.86
CA SER A 186 7.81 -0.46 -2.60
C SER A 186 6.95 0.80 -2.71
N TRP A 187 6.08 0.97 -1.73
CA TRP A 187 5.41 2.24 -1.50
C TRP A 187 5.15 2.45 -0.02
N ASP A 188 5.11 3.73 0.37
CA ASP A 188 4.69 4.19 1.68
C ASP A 188 3.33 4.87 1.56
N VAL A 189 2.43 4.59 2.48
CA VAL A 189 1.21 5.36 2.70
C VAL A 189 1.35 6.07 4.04
N VAL A 190 1.15 7.37 4.07
CA VAL A 190 1.05 8.17 5.29
C VAL A 190 -0.37 8.67 5.36
N ASP A 191 -1.10 8.30 6.40
CA ASP A 191 -2.50 8.71 6.59
C ASP A 191 -2.64 10.12 7.18
N ALA A 192 -3.87 10.57 7.43
CA ALA A 192 -4.17 11.87 8.00
C ALA A 192 -3.59 12.08 9.41
N THR A 193 -3.28 11.02 10.14
CA THR A 193 -2.69 11.07 11.48
C THR A 193 -1.17 11.14 11.45
N GLY A 194 -0.55 10.96 10.27
CA GLY A 194 0.89 10.86 10.08
C GLY A 194 1.42 9.43 10.26
N ALA A 195 0.55 8.44 10.48
CA ALA A 195 0.95 7.05 10.61
C ALA A 195 1.40 6.50 9.25
N ARG A 196 2.61 5.93 9.21
CA ARG A 196 3.23 5.41 7.99
C ARG A 196 3.11 3.90 7.93
N THR A 197 2.60 3.41 6.81
CA THR A 197 2.63 1.99 6.45
C THR A 197 3.46 1.82 5.19
N ARG A 198 4.45 0.92 5.22
CA ARG A 198 5.28 0.58 4.06
C ARG A 198 4.94 -0.79 3.55
N ILE A 199 4.80 -0.93 2.23
CA ILE A 199 4.75 -2.21 1.53
C ILE A 199 6.01 -2.35 0.70
N THR A 200 6.73 -3.46 0.88
CA THR A 200 7.91 -3.81 0.07
C THR A 200 7.61 -5.10 -0.69
N LEU A 201 7.91 -5.09 -2.00
CA LEU A 201 7.68 -6.22 -2.89
C LEU A 201 8.98 -7.01 -3.11
N SER A 202 8.85 -8.33 -3.21
CA SER A 202 9.95 -9.24 -3.55
C SER A 202 9.46 -10.40 -4.40
N ASN A 203 10.37 -11.10 -5.08
CA ASN A 203 10.06 -12.22 -5.96
C ASN A 203 8.98 -11.89 -6.99
N VAL A 204 9.01 -10.65 -7.50
CA VAL A 204 7.99 -10.13 -8.41
C VAL A 204 8.15 -10.77 -9.78
N THR A 205 7.05 -11.32 -10.29
CA THR A 205 6.96 -11.89 -11.65
C THR A 205 5.77 -11.30 -12.40
N ARG A 206 5.80 -11.40 -13.73
CA ARG A 206 4.74 -10.94 -14.64
C ARG A 206 4.10 -12.16 -15.33
N PRO A 207 3.10 -12.82 -14.70
CA PRO A 207 2.48 -14.02 -15.25
C PRO A 207 1.63 -13.72 -16.49
N ALA A 208 1.53 -14.68 -17.40
CA ALA A 208 0.67 -14.57 -18.59
C ALA A 208 -0.81 -14.51 -18.24
N SER A 209 -1.22 -15.16 -17.14
CA SER A 209 -2.59 -15.13 -16.63
C SER A 209 -2.61 -15.26 -15.11
N LEU A 210 -3.69 -14.81 -14.49
CA LEU A 210 -4.02 -15.04 -13.08
C LEU A 210 -5.44 -15.59 -13.00
N ASP A 211 -5.68 -16.47 -12.03
CA ASP A 211 -7.02 -16.99 -11.78
C ASP A 211 -7.95 -15.83 -11.37
N ARG A 212 -9.10 -15.72 -12.03
CA ARG A 212 -10.11 -14.72 -11.73
C ARG A 212 -10.71 -14.87 -10.34
N GLY A 213 -10.72 -16.08 -9.80
CA GLY A 213 -11.17 -16.38 -8.44
C GLY A 213 -10.37 -15.66 -7.35
N LEU A 214 -9.08 -15.35 -7.61
CA LEU A 214 -8.24 -14.60 -6.68
C LEU A 214 -8.83 -13.23 -6.30
N PHE A 215 -9.60 -12.61 -7.20
CA PHE A 215 -10.15 -11.27 -7.04
C PHE A 215 -11.62 -11.26 -6.65
N ARG A 216 -12.16 -12.39 -6.23
CA ARG A 216 -13.52 -12.47 -5.70
C ARG A 216 -13.54 -11.88 -4.29
N LEU A 217 -14.44 -10.92 -4.08
CA LEU A 217 -14.61 -10.31 -2.77
C LEU A 217 -15.08 -11.36 -1.74
N PRO A 218 -14.51 -11.34 -0.52
CA PRO A 218 -15.00 -12.19 0.56
C PRO A 218 -16.42 -11.77 0.96
N ASP A 219 -17.22 -12.73 1.40
CA ASP A 219 -18.57 -12.47 1.87
C ASP A 219 -18.55 -11.55 3.10
N VAL A 220 -19.57 -10.67 3.19
CA VAL A 220 -19.78 -9.86 4.39
C VAL A 220 -20.27 -10.80 5.49
N VAL A 221 -19.50 -10.93 6.57
CA VAL A 221 -19.95 -11.65 7.74
C VAL A 221 -21.04 -10.81 8.40
N SER A 222 -22.30 -11.15 8.11
CA SER A 222 -23.44 -10.58 8.82
C SER A 222 -23.40 -11.09 10.24
N THR A 223 -23.04 -10.23 11.19
CA THR A 223 -23.34 -10.49 12.61
C THR A 223 -24.85 -10.38 12.77
N GLY A 224 -25.54 -11.48 12.43
CA GLY A 224 -26.99 -11.58 12.58
C GLY A 224 -27.35 -11.34 14.03
N ARG A 225 -27.90 -10.16 14.31
CA ARG A 225 -28.62 -9.88 15.53
C ARG A 225 -29.85 -10.78 15.51
N ARG A 226 -29.76 -11.96 16.12
CA ARG A 226 -30.98 -12.75 16.43
C ARG A 226 -31.80 -11.86 17.36
N ARG A 227 -33.00 -11.51 16.91
CA ARG A 227 -34.06 -10.91 17.72
C ARG A 227 -34.65 -11.97 18.63
#